data_095c9c2ad56c696ca046ecbd83ab90de
#
_entry.id   095c9c2ad56c696ca046ecbd83ab90de
#
_cell.length_a   1.000
_cell.length_b   1.000
_cell.length_c   1.000
_cell.angle_alpha   90.00
_cell.angle_beta   90.00
_cell.angle_gamma   90.00
#
_symmetry.space_group_name_H-M   'P 1'
#
loop_
_entity.id
_entity.type
_entity.pdbx_description
1 polymer ?
#
loop_
_entity_poly.entity_id
_entity_poly.type
_entity_poly.pdbx_seq_one_letter_code
_entity_poly.pdbx_strand_id
1 'polypeptide(L)'
;LIFVGLSHKTAPIEVRERLAIGRSQLPEVLARLTGHPAIAEALVLSTCNRVEVYASPRQPAPCLTRAGGAPPSPDDELSLDNEALRAAVSVLVGIGGDAVRGHLAGRVGSDAVVHLFRVAASLDSMVVGEPQILGQMKEAIEIARGAKTLGARLGRAAHRAIKVGKRVRTETAIGAGQVSVSSVAIDLARQIFTDLAGRTALLIGAGEMAEAASKLLVRAGARLVVVNRSPERAAALAREVGGEPRPWAELERAVVEADIVVSSTSSPSYVVTLDLVRRARKARKGRSLFLIDIAVPRDIDPAVNKLDNVYLYDVDDLSQIVAQSVEGRAAEAARAEAIVVDEAQAFEAWTLERALTPTIVGLRSRTRSILAAEVERSLSGKLRHLGPAERQALALMIDAATNKLLHVPTTRLRAMAGDPRVAEHVDSLRELFDIDDAPIDSGVARAIAEGELRDAADDRRTPVSARGAEPPASGDRSGDPALRQAGPRPHAAEDNGHYARQPGGRPQSCEASVMAVANPAAVVRAAGLKGA
;
A
#
# COMPACT_ATOMS: atom_id res chain seq x y z
N LEU A 1 -2.23 15.12 1.87
CA LEU A 1 -1.24 14.23 2.48
C LEU A 1 0.16 14.63 2.08
N ILE A 2 1.15 14.28 2.89
CA ILE A 2 2.57 14.37 2.58
C ILE A 2 3.22 13.00 2.73
N PHE A 3 4.30 12.80 2.02
CA PHE A 3 5.23 11.68 2.13
C PHE A 3 6.64 12.21 2.28
N VAL A 4 7.43 11.62 3.16
CA VAL A 4 8.88 11.81 3.29
C VAL A 4 9.51 10.49 3.63
N GLY A 5 10.55 10.11 2.92
CA GLY A 5 11.26 8.86 3.23
C GLY A 5 12.41 8.57 2.30
N LEU A 6 13.08 7.47 2.57
CA LEU A 6 14.11 6.89 1.71
C LEU A 6 13.82 5.40 1.45
N SER A 7 14.32 4.91 0.34
CA SER A 7 14.19 3.51 -0.04
C SER A 7 15.49 3.00 -0.68
N HIS A 8 15.53 1.72 -1.01
CA HIS A 8 16.62 1.11 -1.78
C HIS A 8 16.92 1.82 -3.12
N LYS A 9 15.96 2.61 -3.65
CA LYS A 9 16.14 3.39 -4.88
C LYS A 9 16.88 4.71 -4.65
N THR A 10 16.77 5.29 -3.45
CA THR A 10 17.31 6.61 -3.14
C THR A 10 18.51 6.55 -2.21
N ALA A 11 18.71 5.44 -1.48
CA ALA A 11 19.73 5.30 -0.47
C ALA A 11 20.38 3.91 -0.48
N PRO A 12 21.72 3.84 -0.43
CA PRO A 12 22.45 2.59 -0.24
C PRO A 12 22.20 2.03 1.16
N ILE A 13 22.56 0.76 1.38
CA ILE A 13 22.24 0.05 2.63
C ILE A 13 22.84 0.74 3.87
N GLU A 14 24.05 1.30 3.76
CA GLU A 14 24.74 2.00 4.86
C GLU A 14 23.96 3.25 5.36
N VAL A 15 23.22 3.89 4.48
CA VAL A 15 22.37 5.04 4.82
C VAL A 15 21.02 4.55 5.38
N ARG A 16 20.45 3.49 4.80
CA ARG A 16 19.18 2.90 5.27
C ARG A 16 19.31 2.35 6.70
N GLU A 17 20.44 1.73 7.02
CA GLU A 17 20.74 1.21 8.37
C GLU A 17 20.73 2.31 9.43
N ARG A 18 21.22 3.52 9.11
CA ARG A 18 21.23 4.65 10.05
C ARG A 18 19.83 5.13 10.39
N LEU A 19 18.88 4.98 9.47
CA LEU A 19 17.50 5.42 9.65
C LEU A 19 16.58 4.26 10.07
N ALA A 20 17.05 3.01 10.11
CA ALA A 20 16.24 1.86 10.48
C ALA A 20 15.54 2.06 11.83
N ILE A 21 14.21 2.03 11.84
CA ILE A 21 13.39 2.24 13.05
C ILE A 21 12.81 0.89 13.45
N GLY A 22 13.25 0.39 14.60
CA GLY A 22 12.76 -0.86 15.16
C GLY A 22 11.30 -0.73 15.61
N ARG A 23 10.56 -1.84 15.61
CA ARG A 23 9.14 -1.89 16.00
C ARG A 23 8.85 -1.22 17.35
N SER A 24 9.72 -1.41 18.35
CA SER A 24 9.58 -0.82 19.69
C SER A 24 9.75 0.69 19.72
N GLN A 25 10.43 1.28 18.73
CA GLN A 25 10.70 2.72 18.62
C GLN A 25 9.61 3.46 17.84
N LEU A 26 8.82 2.76 17.01
CA LEU A 26 7.78 3.36 16.17
C LEU A 26 6.78 4.22 16.94
N PRO A 27 6.25 3.82 18.13
CA PRO A 27 5.33 4.67 18.87
C PRO A 27 5.93 6.01 19.31
N GLU A 28 7.20 6.05 19.68
CA GLU A 28 7.91 7.27 20.05
C GLU A 28 8.10 8.20 18.84
N VAL A 29 8.52 7.65 17.70
CA VAL A 29 8.68 8.39 16.45
C VAL A 29 7.34 9.00 16.00
N LEU A 30 6.26 8.21 16.06
CA LEU A 30 4.91 8.68 15.76
C LEU A 30 4.46 9.81 16.69
N ALA A 31 4.74 9.71 17.98
CA ALA A 31 4.43 10.75 18.96
C ALA A 31 5.24 12.04 18.69
N ARG A 32 6.52 11.92 18.31
CA ARG A 32 7.35 13.08 17.91
C ARG A 32 6.80 13.78 16.66
N LEU A 33 6.35 13.01 15.67
CA LEU A 33 5.74 13.55 14.45
C LEU A 33 4.46 14.33 14.77
N THR A 34 3.50 13.71 15.48
CA THR A 34 2.21 14.34 15.80
C THR A 34 2.28 15.38 16.91
N GLY A 35 3.38 15.42 17.67
CA GLY A 35 3.72 16.50 18.60
C GLY A 35 4.08 17.80 17.91
N HIS A 36 4.45 17.77 16.63
CA HIS A 36 4.71 18.99 15.87
C HIS A 36 3.40 19.67 15.47
N PRO A 37 3.25 21.01 15.65
CA PRO A 37 1.99 21.73 15.39
C PRO A 37 1.50 21.62 13.95
N ALA A 38 2.38 21.42 12.98
CA ALA A 38 2.02 21.28 11.56
C ALA A 38 1.43 19.91 11.20
N ILE A 39 1.61 18.85 12.02
CA ILE A 39 1.21 17.48 11.71
C ILE A 39 0.03 17.07 12.57
N ALA A 40 -1.08 16.65 11.93
CA ALA A 40 -2.28 16.16 12.60
C ALA A 40 -2.30 14.63 12.72
N GLU A 41 -1.84 13.93 11.69
CA GLU A 41 -1.85 12.47 11.61
C GLU A 41 -0.52 11.97 11.05
N ALA A 42 -0.03 10.82 11.53
CA ALA A 42 1.21 10.21 11.06
C ALA A 42 1.12 8.68 11.00
N LEU A 43 1.76 8.11 9.98
CA LEU A 43 2.00 6.69 9.77
C LEU A 43 3.46 6.51 9.37
N VAL A 44 4.16 5.56 9.97
CA VAL A 44 5.56 5.24 9.64
C VAL A 44 5.63 3.80 9.14
N LEU A 45 6.16 3.61 7.94
CA LEU A 45 6.47 2.31 7.36
C LEU A 45 7.99 2.13 7.39
N SER A 46 8.48 1.27 8.26
CA SER A 46 9.91 0.92 8.37
C SER A 46 10.09 -0.57 8.06
N THR A 47 10.87 -0.86 7.03
CA THR A 47 11.18 -2.22 6.55
C THR A 47 12.67 -2.32 6.23
N CYS A 48 13.16 -3.49 5.79
CA CYS A 48 14.54 -3.63 5.31
C CYS A 48 14.88 -2.73 4.11
N ASN A 49 13.88 -2.37 3.30
CA ASN A 49 14.10 -1.68 2.02
C ASN A 49 13.66 -0.22 2.01
N ARG A 50 12.95 0.26 3.05
CA ARG A 50 12.44 1.64 3.12
C ARG A 50 12.14 2.09 4.53
N VAL A 51 12.29 3.38 4.76
CA VAL A 51 11.73 4.09 5.91
C VAL A 51 10.96 5.28 5.37
N GLU A 52 9.64 5.26 5.57
CA GLU A 52 8.70 6.21 4.99
C GLU A 52 7.75 6.74 6.04
N VAL A 53 7.58 8.05 6.05
CA VAL A 53 6.60 8.78 6.85
C VAL A 53 5.50 9.27 5.93
N TYR A 54 4.28 8.93 6.24
CA TYR A 54 3.07 9.51 5.64
C TYR A 54 2.39 10.34 6.70
N ALA A 55 2.04 11.58 6.40
CA ALA A 55 1.39 12.45 7.36
C ALA A 55 0.27 13.30 6.74
N SER A 56 -0.67 13.72 7.58
CA SER A 56 -1.69 14.70 7.23
C SER A 56 -1.36 16.00 7.92
N PRO A 57 -1.21 17.13 7.20
CA PRO A 57 -1.05 18.44 7.81
C PRO A 57 -2.26 18.82 8.66
N ARG A 58 -2.06 19.56 9.74
CA ARG A 58 -3.13 20.06 10.62
C ARG A 58 -3.98 21.12 9.92
N GLN A 59 -3.34 22.02 9.20
CA GLN A 59 -4.02 22.93 8.29
C GLN A 59 -3.93 22.38 6.88
N PRO A 60 -5.02 22.31 6.11
CA PRO A 60 -4.92 21.99 4.71
C PRO A 60 -4.04 23.06 4.05
N ALA A 61 -2.96 22.65 3.39
CA ALA A 61 -2.23 23.54 2.52
C ALA A 61 -3.25 24.17 1.55
N PRO A 62 -3.18 25.47 1.25
CA PRO A 62 -4.00 26.07 0.20
C PRO A 62 -3.82 25.19 -1.04
N CYS A 63 -4.93 24.80 -1.65
CA CYS A 63 -4.93 23.91 -2.80
C CYS A 63 -4.39 24.69 -4.00
N LEU A 64 -3.07 24.80 -4.08
CA LEU A 64 -2.38 25.34 -5.27
C LEU A 64 -2.44 24.23 -6.31
N THR A 65 -3.54 24.21 -7.06
CA THR A 65 -3.58 23.51 -8.35
C THR A 65 -2.57 24.21 -9.26
N ARG A 66 -1.39 23.59 -9.40
CA ARG A 66 -0.46 23.94 -10.48
C ARG A 66 -1.12 23.51 -11.78
N ALA A 67 -1.81 24.43 -12.44
CA ALA A 67 -2.28 24.24 -13.80
C ALA A 67 -1.04 24.09 -14.71
N GLY A 68 -0.89 22.91 -15.34
CA GLY A 68 -0.08 22.69 -16.53
C GLY A 68 1.40 23.04 -16.43
N GLY A 69 2.17 22.36 -15.60
CA GLY A 69 3.62 22.45 -15.55
C GLY A 69 4.29 21.11 -15.85
N ALA A 70 5.48 21.16 -16.46
CA ALA A 70 6.37 20.02 -16.68
C ALA A 70 6.61 19.25 -15.37
N PRO A 71 6.95 17.95 -15.42
CA PRO A 71 7.26 17.18 -14.21
C PRO A 71 8.38 17.89 -13.44
N PRO A 72 8.26 17.96 -12.08
CA PRO A 72 9.27 18.63 -11.25
C PRO A 72 10.63 17.96 -11.43
N SER A 73 11.69 18.77 -11.44
CA SER A 73 13.05 18.24 -11.37
C SER A 73 13.31 17.59 -10.01
N PRO A 74 14.26 16.65 -9.88
CA PRO A 74 14.60 16.03 -8.59
C PRO A 74 14.91 17.02 -7.47
N ASP A 75 15.36 18.22 -7.79
CA ASP A 75 15.69 19.28 -6.84
C ASP A 75 14.45 20.08 -6.37
N ASP A 76 13.34 20.03 -7.11
CA ASP A 76 12.06 20.65 -6.74
C ASP A 76 11.21 19.77 -5.79
N GLU A 77 11.59 18.51 -5.56
CA GLU A 77 10.79 17.54 -4.80
C GLU A 77 10.72 17.84 -3.28
N LEU A 78 11.67 18.57 -2.73
CA LEU A 78 11.62 19.09 -1.37
C LEU A 78 11.14 20.55 -1.37
N SER A 79 9.91 20.81 -1.85
CA SER A 79 9.31 22.14 -1.73
C SER A 79 9.32 22.59 -0.26
N LEU A 80 10.26 23.47 0.08
CA LEU A 80 10.50 23.98 1.43
C LEU A 80 9.30 24.79 1.99
N ASP A 81 8.26 24.99 1.19
CA ASP A 81 7.07 25.77 1.57
C ASP A 81 6.07 24.98 2.41
N ASN A 82 6.23 23.63 2.54
CA ASN A 82 5.34 22.81 3.34
C ASN A 82 5.94 22.54 4.73
N GLU A 83 5.40 23.18 5.76
CA GLU A 83 5.87 23.07 7.14
C GLU A 83 5.78 21.62 7.69
N ALA A 84 4.73 20.87 7.35
CA ALA A 84 4.59 19.49 7.77
C ALA A 84 5.66 18.59 7.13
N LEU A 85 6.05 18.86 5.88
CA LEU A 85 7.12 18.13 5.20
C LEU A 85 8.47 18.44 5.87
N ARG A 86 8.77 19.71 6.15
CA ARG A 86 9.98 20.10 6.89
C ARG A 86 10.05 19.46 8.28
N ALA A 87 8.93 19.40 8.99
CA ALA A 87 8.84 18.76 10.30
C ALA A 87 9.17 17.26 10.21
N ALA A 88 8.61 16.56 9.23
CA ALA A 88 8.88 15.14 9.01
C ALA A 88 10.36 14.89 8.64
N VAL A 89 10.95 15.71 7.75
CA VAL A 89 12.39 15.68 7.43
C VAL A 89 13.22 15.87 8.69
N SER A 90 12.91 16.87 9.53
CA SER A 90 13.64 17.14 10.77
C SER A 90 13.62 15.94 11.73
N VAL A 91 12.48 15.26 11.87
CA VAL A 91 12.37 14.05 12.70
C VAL A 91 13.24 12.92 12.16
N LEU A 92 13.22 12.67 10.85
CA LEU A 92 14.01 11.60 10.22
C LEU A 92 15.52 11.90 10.29
N VAL A 93 15.93 13.14 10.03
CA VAL A 93 17.33 13.59 10.16
C VAL A 93 17.78 13.51 11.62
N GLY A 94 16.90 13.81 12.58
CA GLY A 94 17.19 13.64 14.01
C GLY A 94 17.43 12.17 14.43
N ILE A 95 16.94 11.20 13.66
CA ILE A 95 17.16 9.77 13.89
C ILE A 95 18.42 9.28 13.17
N GLY A 96 18.53 9.55 11.86
CA GLY A 96 19.58 9.00 11.00
C GLY A 96 20.82 9.88 10.84
N GLY A 97 20.81 11.11 11.42
CA GLY A 97 21.85 12.11 11.24
C GLY A 97 21.77 12.83 9.89
N ASP A 98 22.66 13.81 9.66
CA ASP A 98 22.66 14.60 8.42
C ASP A 98 22.93 13.77 7.16
N ALA A 99 23.60 12.63 7.30
CA ALA A 99 23.91 11.75 6.18
C ALA A 99 22.66 11.24 5.44
N VAL A 100 21.49 11.17 6.08
CA VAL A 100 20.26 10.70 5.44
C VAL A 100 19.56 11.81 4.62
N ARG A 101 19.85 13.08 4.89
CA ARG A 101 19.15 14.24 4.30
C ARG A 101 19.14 14.21 2.77
N GLY A 102 20.30 13.99 2.14
CA GLY A 102 20.45 13.95 0.69
C GLY A 102 19.80 12.74 0.01
N HIS A 103 19.28 11.80 0.78
CA HIS A 103 18.63 10.57 0.28
C HIS A 103 17.11 10.56 0.52
N LEU A 104 16.58 11.56 1.26
CA LEU A 104 15.17 11.70 1.51
C LEU A 104 14.45 12.23 0.26
N ALA A 105 13.41 11.54 -0.17
CA ALA A 105 12.45 12.03 -1.14
C ALA A 105 11.21 12.56 -0.42
N GLY A 106 10.59 13.60 -0.98
CA GLY A 106 9.34 14.18 -0.47
C GLY A 106 8.28 14.26 -1.55
N ARG A 107 7.01 14.04 -1.18
CA ARG A 107 5.86 14.19 -2.07
C ARG A 107 4.71 14.83 -1.32
N VAL A 108 3.84 15.55 -2.03
CA VAL A 108 2.66 16.22 -1.44
C VAL A 108 1.40 15.92 -2.26
N GLY A 109 0.24 16.05 -1.63
CA GLY A 109 -1.05 15.93 -2.33
C GLY A 109 -1.30 14.56 -2.94
N SER A 110 -1.66 14.57 -4.22
CA SER A 110 -1.96 13.38 -5.03
C SER A 110 -0.76 12.46 -5.16
N ASP A 111 0.44 13.01 -5.37
CA ASP A 111 1.68 12.24 -5.56
C ASP A 111 2.03 11.42 -4.31
N ALA A 112 1.77 11.95 -3.11
CA ALA A 112 1.94 11.21 -1.87
C ALA A 112 0.94 10.03 -1.76
N VAL A 113 -0.29 10.21 -2.24
CA VAL A 113 -1.32 9.15 -2.27
C VAL A 113 -0.97 8.07 -3.29
N VAL A 114 -0.58 8.48 -4.50
CA VAL A 114 -0.12 7.57 -5.56
C VAL A 114 1.05 6.73 -5.05
N HIS A 115 2.04 7.37 -4.42
CA HIS A 115 3.19 6.67 -3.85
C HIS A 115 2.77 5.64 -2.78
N LEU A 116 1.91 6.01 -1.84
CA LEU A 116 1.38 5.09 -0.83
C LEU A 116 0.71 3.86 -1.47
N PHE A 117 -0.07 4.07 -2.53
CA PHE A 117 -0.77 2.99 -3.22
C PHE A 117 0.18 2.12 -4.04
N ARG A 118 1.20 2.70 -4.70
CA ARG A 118 2.27 1.97 -5.39
C ARG A 118 3.04 1.06 -4.44
N VAL A 119 3.40 1.58 -3.26
CA VAL A 119 4.09 0.81 -2.22
C VAL A 119 3.21 -0.35 -1.75
N ALA A 120 1.94 -0.11 -1.45
CA ALA A 120 1.00 -1.16 -1.04
C ALA A 120 0.73 -2.20 -2.14
N ALA A 121 0.80 -1.79 -3.41
CA ALA A 121 0.69 -2.66 -4.58
C ALA A 121 1.99 -3.42 -4.90
N SER A 122 3.06 -3.21 -4.13
CA SER A 122 4.41 -3.76 -4.38
C SER A 122 5.03 -3.33 -5.72
N LEU A 123 4.56 -2.23 -6.32
CA LEU A 123 5.11 -1.67 -7.56
C LEU A 123 6.42 -0.92 -7.32
N ASP A 124 6.63 -0.48 -6.09
CA ASP A 124 7.84 0.20 -5.66
C ASP A 124 8.76 -0.69 -4.81
N SER A 125 8.47 -1.98 -4.69
CA SER A 125 9.31 -2.95 -3.99
C SER A 125 10.51 -3.36 -4.84
N MET A 126 11.60 -3.84 -4.21
CA MET A 126 12.76 -4.39 -4.90
C MET A 126 12.35 -5.55 -5.81
N VAL A 127 11.47 -6.40 -5.30
CA VAL A 127 10.80 -7.45 -6.07
C VAL A 127 9.37 -7.01 -6.32
N VAL A 128 9.10 -6.57 -7.54
CA VAL A 128 7.76 -6.10 -7.92
C VAL A 128 6.73 -7.22 -7.71
N GLY A 129 5.69 -6.92 -6.93
CA GLY A 129 4.64 -7.87 -6.57
C GLY A 129 4.85 -8.63 -5.25
N GLU A 130 5.93 -8.41 -4.50
CA GLU A 130 6.27 -9.12 -3.26
C GLU A 130 5.11 -9.11 -2.23
N PRO A 131 4.73 -10.28 -1.65
CA PRO A 131 3.58 -10.37 -0.75
C PRO A 131 3.78 -9.68 0.60
N GLN A 132 5.00 -9.53 1.07
CA GLN A 132 5.34 -9.10 2.43
C GLN A 132 4.94 -7.66 2.72
N ILE A 133 5.03 -6.74 1.75
CA ILE A 133 4.75 -5.32 1.97
C ILE A 133 3.32 -5.06 2.47
N LEU A 134 2.33 -5.87 2.05
CA LEU A 134 0.97 -5.74 2.57
C LEU A 134 0.85 -6.15 4.04
N GLY A 135 1.62 -7.14 4.47
CA GLY A 135 1.73 -7.52 5.89
C GLY A 135 2.33 -6.38 6.71
N GLN A 136 3.47 -5.86 6.26
CA GLN A 136 4.18 -4.75 6.89
C GLN A 136 3.33 -3.46 6.95
N MET A 137 2.59 -3.16 5.88
CA MET A 137 1.67 -2.02 5.86
C MET A 137 0.54 -2.17 6.89
N LYS A 138 -0.04 -3.37 7.02
CA LYS A 138 -1.07 -3.64 8.05
C LYS A 138 -0.51 -3.47 9.45
N GLU A 139 0.69 -3.98 9.70
CA GLU A 139 1.36 -3.83 10.99
C GLU A 139 1.63 -2.36 11.32
N ALA A 140 2.14 -1.58 10.36
CA ALA A 140 2.36 -0.14 10.51
C ALA A 140 1.05 0.60 10.86
N ILE A 141 -0.06 0.24 10.21
CA ILE A 141 -1.40 0.79 10.49
C ILE A 141 -1.84 0.45 11.92
N GLU A 142 -1.65 -0.78 12.38
CA GLU A 142 -2.03 -1.18 13.74
C GLU A 142 -1.18 -0.46 14.80
N ILE A 143 0.12 -0.27 14.57
CA ILE A 143 0.99 0.49 15.46
C ILE A 143 0.54 1.96 15.53
N ALA A 144 0.29 2.60 14.38
CA ALA A 144 -0.17 4.00 14.33
C ALA A 144 -1.55 4.16 14.98
N ARG A 145 -2.45 3.17 14.84
CA ARG A 145 -3.75 3.15 15.52
C ARG A 145 -3.58 3.03 17.04
N GLY A 146 -2.71 2.14 17.50
CA GLY A 146 -2.39 1.97 18.92
C GLY A 146 -1.76 3.22 19.53
N ALA A 147 -0.93 3.92 18.79
CA ALA A 147 -0.33 5.21 19.17
C ALA A 147 -1.32 6.40 19.05
N LYS A 148 -2.55 6.20 18.53
CA LYS A 148 -3.57 7.23 18.30
C LYS A 148 -3.10 8.36 17.35
N THR A 149 -2.20 8.06 16.44
CA THR A 149 -1.67 9.00 15.45
C THR A 149 -2.37 8.92 14.10
N LEU A 150 -3.34 8.00 13.95
CA LEU A 150 -4.08 7.76 12.72
C LEU A 150 -5.48 8.33 12.84
N GLY A 151 -5.76 9.41 12.14
CA GLY A 151 -7.08 10.04 12.09
C GLY A 151 -7.90 9.63 10.86
N ALA A 152 -8.89 10.45 10.52
CA ALA A 152 -9.86 10.11 9.48
C ALA A 152 -9.27 10.12 8.06
N ARG A 153 -8.38 11.07 7.76
CA ARG A 153 -7.85 11.27 6.40
C ARG A 153 -6.77 10.26 6.06
N LEU A 154 -5.72 10.19 6.87
CA LEU A 154 -4.62 9.25 6.67
C LEU A 154 -5.07 7.81 6.91
N GLY A 155 -5.95 7.58 7.92
CA GLY A 155 -6.53 6.28 8.18
C GLY A 155 -7.31 5.73 6.98
N ARG A 156 -8.10 6.58 6.30
CA ARG A 156 -8.81 6.17 5.08
C ARG A 156 -7.84 5.89 3.92
N ALA A 157 -6.82 6.73 3.72
CA ALA A 157 -5.79 6.50 2.71
C ALA A 157 -5.07 5.15 2.93
N ALA A 158 -4.65 4.88 4.16
CA ALA A 158 -3.96 3.64 4.54
C ALA A 158 -4.85 2.39 4.33
N HIS A 159 -6.13 2.45 4.71
CA HIS A 159 -7.07 1.37 4.45
C HIS A 159 -7.34 1.17 2.96
N ARG A 160 -7.43 2.27 2.18
CA ARG A 160 -7.56 2.18 0.73
C ARG A 160 -6.32 1.58 0.09
N ALA A 161 -5.12 1.94 0.54
CA ALA A 161 -3.86 1.33 0.11
C ALA A 161 -3.87 -0.20 0.24
N ILE A 162 -4.36 -0.73 1.37
CA ILE A 162 -4.54 -2.19 1.55
C ILE A 162 -5.52 -2.78 0.53
N LYS A 163 -6.62 -2.08 0.22
CA LYS A 163 -7.59 -2.53 -0.81
C LYS A 163 -6.97 -2.52 -2.19
N VAL A 164 -6.23 -1.46 -2.54
CA VAL A 164 -5.50 -1.33 -3.81
C VAL A 164 -4.49 -2.46 -3.98
N GLY A 165 -3.66 -2.72 -2.97
CA GLY A 165 -2.70 -3.82 -3.03
C GLY A 165 -3.35 -5.21 -3.18
N LYS A 166 -4.53 -5.43 -2.57
CA LYS A 166 -5.31 -6.66 -2.79
C LYS A 166 -5.89 -6.71 -4.21
N ARG A 167 -6.48 -5.60 -4.69
CA ARG A 167 -7.07 -5.48 -6.02
C ARG A 167 -6.04 -5.78 -7.11
N VAL A 168 -4.88 -5.14 -7.03
CA VAL A 168 -3.76 -5.37 -7.96
C VAL A 168 -3.36 -6.84 -8.01
N ARG A 169 -3.26 -7.52 -6.87
CA ARG A 169 -2.93 -8.96 -6.83
C ARG A 169 -4.00 -9.88 -7.40
N THR A 170 -5.26 -9.46 -7.35
CA THR A 170 -6.38 -10.26 -7.85
C THR A 170 -6.62 -10.03 -9.34
N GLU A 171 -6.43 -8.80 -9.82
CA GLU A 171 -6.74 -8.37 -11.19
C GLU A 171 -5.54 -8.42 -12.13
N THR A 172 -4.32 -8.65 -11.61
CA THR A 172 -3.09 -8.76 -12.40
C THR A 172 -2.28 -9.99 -12.01
N ALA A 173 -1.45 -10.47 -12.92
CA ALA A 173 -0.52 -11.55 -12.65
C ALA A 173 0.81 -11.06 -12.02
N ILE A 174 0.85 -9.85 -11.46
CA ILE A 174 2.08 -9.24 -10.93
C ILE A 174 2.69 -10.07 -9.79
N GLY A 175 1.87 -10.82 -9.06
CA GLY A 175 2.27 -11.74 -8.00
C GLY A 175 2.52 -13.17 -8.44
N ALA A 176 2.26 -13.53 -9.71
CA ALA A 176 2.39 -14.89 -10.20
C ALA A 176 3.86 -15.22 -10.55
N GLY A 177 4.32 -16.40 -10.17
CA GLY A 177 5.68 -16.87 -10.49
C GLY A 177 6.79 -16.03 -9.83
N GLN A 178 6.57 -15.53 -8.62
CA GLN A 178 7.54 -14.67 -7.94
C GLN A 178 8.80 -15.43 -7.54
N VAL A 179 9.93 -14.88 -7.98
CA VAL A 179 11.24 -15.17 -7.41
C VAL A 179 11.40 -14.24 -6.19
N SER A 180 11.31 -14.78 -4.98
CA SER A 180 11.56 -14.00 -3.76
C SER A 180 13.06 -13.86 -3.51
N VAL A 181 13.47 -12.86 -2.73
CA VAL A 181 14.85 -12.73 -2.26
C VAL A 181 15.33 -14.06 -1.62
N SER A 182 14.44 -14.69 -0.83
CA SER A 182 14.74 -16.00 -0.23
C SER A 182 14.92 -17.11 -1.28
N SER A 183 14.16 -17.13 -2.38
CA SER A 183 14.32 -18.17 -3.43
C SER A 183 15.62 -17.96 -4.22
N VAL A 184 15.99 -16.72 -4.53
CA VAL A 184 17.28 -16.41 -5.18
C VAL A 184 18.45 -16.83 -4.31
N ALA A 185 18.37 -16.57 -3.01
CA ALA A 185 19.39 -17.00 -2.06
C ALA A 185 19.60 -18.52 -2.09
N ILE A 186 18.52 -19.32 -2.23
CA ILE A 186 18.60 -20.77 -2.34
C ILE A 186 19.18 -21.21 -3.69
N ASP A 187 18.79 -20.53 -4.77
CA ASP A 187 19.32 -20.83 -6.11
C ASP A 187 20.83 -20.53 -6.21
N LEU A 188 21.29 -19.44 -5.58
CA LEU A 188 22.73 -19.17 -5.41
C LEU A 188 23.43 -20.23 -4.59
N ALA A 189 22.82 -20.67 -3.48
CA ALA A 189 23.37 -21.75 -2.68
C ALA A 189 23.55 -23.05 -3.52
N ARG A 190 22.59 -23.36 -4.41
CA ARG A 190 22.70 -24.51 -5.34
C ARG A 190 23.81 -24.34 -6.35
N GLN A 191 24.07 -23.13 -6.82
CA GLN A 191 25.21 -22.87 -7.74
C GLN A 191 26.57 -23.12 -7.05
N ILE A 192 26.67 -22.79 -5.76
CA ILE A 192 27.91 -22.99 -4.99
C ILE A 192 28.10 -24.48 -4.59
N PHE A 193 27.03 -25.14 -4.16
CA PHE A 193 27.11 -26.47 -3.56
C PHE A 193 26.61 -27.60 -4.46
N THR A 194 26.05 -27.27 -5.65
CA THR A 194 25.44 -28.18 -6.64
C THR A 194 24.22 -28.91 -6.08
N ASP A 195 24.29 -29.46 -4.86
CA ASP A 195 23.22 -30.11 -4.13
C ASP A 195 23.19 -29.62 -2.68
N LEU A 196 22.00 -29.36 -2.18
CA LEU A 196 21.77 -28.97 -0.79
C LEU A 196 21.39 -30.14 0.11
N ALA A 197 21.16 -31.32 -0.45
CA ALA A 197 20.85 -32.50 0.32
C ALA A 197 22.03 -32.85 1.26
N GLY A 198 21.72 -32.99 2.54
CA GLY A 198 22.74 -33.27 3.57
C GLY A 198 23.63 -32.10 3.97
N ARG A 199 23.48 -30.90 3.34
CA ARG A 199 24.16 -29.67 3.78
C ARG A 199 23.53 -29.17 5.07
N THR A 200 24.33 -28.52 5.90
CA THR A 200 23.84 -27.89 7.12
C THR A 200 23.59 -26.42 6.86
N ALA A 201 22.33 -25.97 7.00
CA ALA A 201 21.92 -24.59 6.96
C ALA A 201 21.68 -24.07 8.39
N LEU A 202 22.34 -22.98 8.74
CA LEU A 202 22.13 -22.25 10.00
C LEU A 202 21.25 -21.04 9.75
N LEU A 203 20.16 -20.94 10.50
CA LEU A 203 19.31 -19.78 10.54
C LEU A 203 19.56 -18.99 11.82
N ILE A 204 19.90 -17.71 11.69
CA ILE A 204 20.09 -16.78 12.81
C ILE A 204 18.94 -15.77 12.78
N GLY A 205 18.11 -15.80 13.82
CA GLY A 205 16.88 -15.01 13.91
C GLY A 205 15.63 -15.84 13.65
N ALA A 206 14.47 -15.19 13.77
CA ALA A 206 13.14 -15.83 13.59
C ALA A 206 12.12 -14.81 13.05
N GLY A 207 12.50 -14.03 12.04
CA GLY A 207 11.62 -13.12 11.31
C GLY A 207 10.95 -13.81 10.11
N GLU A 208 9.98 -13.14 9.48
CA GLU A 208 9.22 -13.66 8.31
C GLU A 208 10.12 -14.08 7.14
N MET A 209 11.17 -13.30 6.85
CA MET A 209 12.15 -13.62 5.79
C MET A 209 12.94 -14.89 6.12
N ALA A 210 13.33 -15.03 7.37
CA ALA A 210 14.04 -16.20 7.88
C ALA A 210 13.17 -17.46 7.78
N GLU A 211 11.91 -17.37 8.15
CA GLU A 211 10.93 -18.46 8.02
C GLU A 211 10.73 -18.87 6.55
N ALA A 212 10.58 -17.91 5.64
CA ALA A 212 10.45 -18.20 4.22
C ALA A 212 11.68 -18.89 3.64
N ALA A 213 12.90 -18.41 3.98
CA ALA A 213 14.16 -19.02 3.56
C ALA A 213 14.33 -20.44 4.12
N SER A 214 14.00 -20.66 5.40
CA SER A 214 14.10 -21.96 6.06
C SER A 214 13.21 -23.03 5.43
N LYS A 215 11.96 -22.70 5.10
CA LYS A 215 11.04 -23.60 4.39
C LYS A 215 11.59 -24.05 3.03
N LEU A 216 12.25 -23.14 2.31
CA LEU A 216 12.88 -23.44 1.02
C LEU A 216 14.12 -24.32 1.19
N LEU A 217 14.97 -24.04 2.18
CA LEU A 217 16.17 -24.84 2.48
C LEU A 217 15.82 -26.28 2.85
N VAL A 218 14.83 -26.46 3.72
CA VAL A 218 14.34 -27.80 4.11
C VAL A 218 13.75 -28.55 2.91
N ARG A 219 12.96 -27.89 2.07
CA ARG A 219 12.45 -28.48 0.82
C ARG A 219 13.56 -28.88 -0.15
N ALA A 220 14.68 -28.17 -0.12
CA ALA A 220 15.86 -28.48 -0.91
C ALA A 220 16.74 -29.61 -0.28
N GLY A 221 16.31 -30.20 0.84
CA GLY A 221 17.00 -31.31 1.50
C GLY A 221 18.10 -30.91 2.49
N ALA A 222 18.25 -29.63 2.80
CA ALA A 222 19.21 -29.17 3.79
C ALA A 222 18.75 -29.50 5.22
N ARG A 223 19.70 -29.85 6.09
CA ARG A 223 19.48 -29.97 7.53
C ARG A 223 19.51 -28.58 8.17
N LEU A 224 18.41 -28.17 8.79
CA LEU A 224 18.27 -26.84 9.36
C LEU A 224 18.62 -26.80 10.86
N VAL A 225 19.47 -25.87 11.24
CA VAL A 225 19.78 -25.49 12.63
C VAL A 225 19.27 -24.07 12.84
N VAL A 226 18.54 -23.82 13.93
CA VAL A 226 17.95 -22.51 14.24
C VAL A 226 18.56 -21.96 15.53
N VAL A 227 19.13 -20.76 15.46
CA VAL A 227 19.69 -20.03 16.61
C VAL A 227 18.97 -18.68 16.74
N ASN A 228 18.45 -18.40 17.91
CA ASN A 228 17.84 -17.09 18.22
C ASN A 228 18.19 -16.69 19.66
N ARG A 229 18.20 -15.36 19.94
CA ARG A 229 18.37 -14.83 21.31
C ARG A 229 17.27 -15.30 22.27
N SER A 230 16.01 -15.45 21.77
CA SER A 230 14.92 -16.11 22.49
C SER A 230 14.90 -17.59 22.17
N PRO A 231 15.19 -18.47 23.14
CA PRO A 231 15.13 -19.91 22.94
C PRO A 231 13.74 -20.41 22.54
N GLU A 232 12.68 -19.77 23.06
CA GLU A 232 11.29 -20.13 22.78
C GLU A 232 10.95 -19.90 21.30
N ARG A 233 11.41 -18.77 20.72
CA ARG A 233 11.24 -18.46 19.30
C ARG A 233 12.04 -19.41 18.42
N ALA A 234 13.28 -19.74 18.82
CA ALA A 234 14.10 -20.73 18.11
C ALA A 234 13.40 -22.10 18.09
N ALA A 235 12.90 -22.55 19.24
CA ALA A 235 12.20 -23.83 19.36
C ALA A 235 10.86 -23.84 18.61
N ALA A 236 10.11 -22.74 18.59
CA ALA A 236 8.86 -22.62 17.86
C ALA A 236 9.09 -22.74 16.35
N LEU A 237 10.02 -21.95 15.82
CA LEU A 237 10.37 -21.97 14.40
C LEU A 237 10.96 -23.33 13.98
N ALA A 238 11.88 -23.87 14.75
CA ALA A 238 12.47 -25.17 14.46
C ALA A 238 11.42 -26.29 14.38
N ARG A 239 10.41 -26.29 15.26
CA ARG A 239 9.29 -27.25 15.20
C ARG A 239 8.44 -27.08 13.93
N GLU A 240 8.17 -25.82 13.54
CA GLU A 240 7.36 -25.55 12.35
C GLU A 240 8.04 -26.02 11.05
N VAL A 241 9.35 -25.82 10.94
CA VAL A 241 10.09 -26.07 9.71
C VAL A 241 10.86 -27.42 9.72
N GLY A 242 10.81 -28.18 10.81
CA GLY A 242 11.52 -29.46 10.94
C GLY A 242 13.03 -29.29 11.16
N GLY A 243 13.45 -28.23 11.85
CA GLY A 243 14.84 -27.92 12.20
C GLY A 243 15.21 -28.30 13.64
N GLU A 244 16.49 -28.11 13.97
CA GLU A 244 17.09 -28.32 15.30
C GLU A 244 17.31 -26.96 15.97
N PRO A 245 16.69 -26.64 17.12
CA PRO A 245 16.98 -25.41 17.83
C PRO A 245 18.28 -25.55 18.62
N ARG A 246 19.11 -24.49 18.61
CA ARG A 246 20.31 -24.41 19.45
C ARG A 246 20.37 -23.14 20.26
N PRO A 247 20.98 -23.18 21.47
CA PRO A 247 21.19 -22.01 22.30
C PRO A 247 22.05 -20.96 21.59
N TRP A 248 21.81 -19.68 21.90
CA TRP A 248 22.61 -18.57 21.38
C TRP A 248 24.11 -18.70 21.68
N ALA A 249 24.46 -19.26 22.84
CA ALA A 249 25.86 -19.51 23.23
C ALA A 249 26.59 -20.47 22.29
N GLU A 250 25.89 -21.28 21.52
CA GLU A 250 26.46 -22.21 20.55
C GLU A 250 26.59 -21.63 19.13
N LEU A 251 26.33 -20.32 18.94
CA LEU A 251 26.35 -19.68 17.63
C LEU A 251 27.66 -19.92 16.88
N GLU A 252 28.80 -19.73 17.53
CA GLU A 252 30.13 -19.95 16.91
C GLU A 252 30.29 -21.39 16.43
N ARG A 253 29.91 -22.36 17.25
CA ARG A 253 29.94 -23.77 16.88
C ARG A 253 28.97 -24.06 15.71
N ALA A 254 27.80 -23.49 15.73
CA ALA A 254 26.82 -23.64 14.65
C ALA A 254 27.36 -23.09 13.32
N VAL A 255 28.06 -21.93 13.32
CA VAL A 255 28.72 -21.37 12.14
C VAL A 255 29.87 -22.27 11.65
N VAL A 256 30.63 -22.94 12.54
CA VAL A 256 31.67 -23.91 12.15
C VAL A 256 31.02 -25.09 11.43
N GLU A 257 29.88 -25.58 11.86
CA GLU A 257 29.20 -26.76 11.31
C GLU A 257 28.43 -26.44 10.02
N ALA A 258 27.90 -25.24 9.89
CA ALA A 258 27.06 -24.82 8.77
C ALA A 258 27.83 -24.70 7.45
N ASP A 259 27.16 -25.03 6.33
CA ASP A 259 27.64 -24.74 4.97
C ASP A 259 26.97 -23.46 4.46
N ILE A 260 25.72 -23.21 4.88
CA ILE A 260 24.93 -22.04 4.54
C ILE A 260 24.49 -21.36 5.84
N VAL A 261 24.64 -20.06 5.93
CA VAL A 261 24.10 -19.24 7.04
C VAL A 261 23.16 -18.21 6.48
N VAL A 262 21.94 -18.16 7.02
CA VAL A 262 20.95 -17.11 6.73
C VAL A 262 20.76 -16.30 8.00
N SER A 263 21.04 -15.01 7.96
CA SER A 263 20.83 -14.11 9.09
C SER A 263 19.71 -13.11 8.82
N SER A 264 18.79 -12.97 9.78
CA SER A 264 17.63 -12.10 9.72
C SER A 264 17.21 -11.72 11.14
N THR A 265 18.02 -10.89 11.80
CA THR A 265 17.69 -10.38 13.14
C THR A 265 17.40 -8.87 13.09
N SER A 266 16.96 -8.32 14.20
CA SER A 266 16.82 -6.86 14.40
C SER A 266 17.94 -6.33 15.29
N SER A 267 19.15 -6.91 15.21
CA SER A 267 20.30 -6.49 16.01
C SER A 267 20.82 -5.13 15.50
N PRO A 268 21.12 -4.18 16.39
CA PRO A 268 21.75 -2.92 15.99
C PRO A 268 23.24 -3.05 15.67
N SER A 269 23.83 -4.22 15.86
CA SER A 269 25.24 -4.50 15.63
C SER A 269 25.43 -5.88 15.01
N TYR A 270 26.58 -6.08 14.36
CA TYR A 270 26.91 -7.36 13.73
C TYR A 270 26.83 -8.52 14.71
N VAL A 271 26.06 -9.51 14.34
CA VAL A 271 25.92 -10.81 15.03
C VAL A 271 27.01 -11.77 14.60
N VAL A 272 27.34 -11.79 13.30
CA VAL A 272 28.40 -12.57 12.71
C VAL A 272 29.57 -11.64 12.37
N THR A 273 30.47 -11.49 13.32
CA THR A 273 31.62 -10.60 13.18
C THR A 273 32.75 -11.22 12.35
N LEU A 274 33.63 -10.37 11.80
CA LEU A 274 34.83 -10.82 11.08
C LEU A 274 35.68 -11.79 11.91
N ASP A 275 35.84 -11.55 13.21
CA ASP A 275 36.66 -12.40 14.10
C ASP A 275 35.99 -13.76 14.34
N LEU A 276 34.68 -13.82 14.47
CA LEU A 276 33.93 -15.07 14.57
C LEU A 276 34.18 -15.93 13.31
N VAL A 277 34.02 -15.33 12.12
CA VAL A 277 34.21 -16.04 10.84
C VAL A 277 35.65 -16.45 10.65
N ARG A 278 36.65 -15.65 11.06
CA ARG A 278 38.06 -16.03 11.03
C ARG A 278 38.35 -17.26 11.89
N ARG A 279 37.79 -17.34 13.11
CA ARG A 279 37.95 -18.52 14.00
C ARG A 279 37.22 -19.73 13.39
N ALA A 280 35.98 -19.55 12.95
CA ALA A 280 35.21 -20.61 12.31
C ALA A 280 35.93 -21.17 11.07
N ARG A 281 36.48 -20.31 10.20
CA ARG A 281 37.25 -20.74 9.01
C ARG A 281 38.40 -21.65 9.33
N LYS A 282 39.17 -21.36 10.38
CA LYS A 282 40.28 -22.23 10.82
C LYS A 282 39.78 -23.63 11.18
N ALA A 283 38.68 -23.72 11.92
CA ALA A 283 38.09 -25.00 12.32
C ALA A 283 37.44 -25.75 11.14
N ARG A 284 36.99 -25.05 10.11
CA ARG A 284 36.34 -25.60 8.91
C ARG A 284 37.31 -26.27 7.91
N LYS A 285 38.59 -26.10 8.06
CA LYS A 285 39.63 -26.73 7.20
C LYS A 285 39.42 -26.47 5.69
N GLY A 286 39.09 -25.25 5.31
CA GLY A 286 38.93 -24.83 3.90
C GLY A 286 37.55 -25.13 3.26
N ARG A 287 36.59 -25.67 4.02
CA ARG A 287 35.21 -25.80 3.50
C ARG A 287 34.60 -24.43 3.24
N SER A 288 33.91 -24.27 2.09
CA SER A 288 33.20 -23.03 1.73
C SER A 288 32.13 -22.71 2.74
N LEU A 289 31.95 -21.42 3.00
CA LEU A 289 30.88 -20.86 3.84
C LEU A 289 30.10 -19.84 3.03
N PHE A 290 28.84 -20.12 2.83
CA PHE A 290 27.90 -19.22 2.14
C PHE A 290 27.05 -18.47 3.16
N LEU A 291 27.17 -17.15 3.17
CA LEU A 291 26.52 -16.26 4.10
C LEU A 291 25.47 -15.41 3.35
N ILE A 292 24.26 -15.39 3.86
CA ILE A 292 23.13 -14.63 3.34
C ILE A 292 22.66 -13.69 4.44
N ASP A 293 22.85 -12.40 4.25
CA ASP A 293 22.37 -11.37 5.18
C ASP A 293 21.14 -10.67 4.63
N ILE A 294 19.99 -10.98 5.20
CA ILE A 294 18.70 -10.34 4.85
C ILE A 294 18.19 -9.41 5.95
N ALA A 295 19.08 -9.07 6.91
CA ALA A 295 18.79 -8.14 8.00
C ALA A 295 19.10 -6.69 7.60
N VAL A 296 18.32 -5.76 8.16
CA VAL A 296 18.63 -4.32 8.15
C VAL A 296 18.26 -3.77 9.54
N PRO A 297 19.26 -3.31 10.31
CA PRO A 297 20.70 -3.25 10.01
C PRO A 297 21.31 -4.63 9.73
N ARG A 298 22.46 -4.67 9.00
CA ARG A 298 23.15 -5.91 8.67
C ARG A 298 23.60 -6.66 9.93
N ASP A 299 23.40 -7.96 9.91
CA ASP A 299 23.84 -8.88 10.96
C ASP A 299 25.27 -9.35 10.76
N ILE A 300 25.79 -9.32 9.51
CA ILE A 300 27.09 -9.88 9.13
C ILE A 300 28.04 -8.75 8.75
N ASP A 301 29.23 -8.77 9.32
CA ASP A 301 30.29 -7.81 9.00
C ASP A 301 30.71 -7.94 7.52
N PRO A 302 30.56 -6.91 6.68
CA PRO A 302 30.93 -6.98 5.25
C PRO A 302 32.41 -7.34 5.01
N ALA A 303 33.28 -7.09 5.96
CA ALA A 303 34.70 -7.44 5.86
C ALA A 303 34.95 -8.96 5.76
N VAL A 304 33.97 -9.81 6.08
CA VAL A 304 34.08 -11.27 5.93
C VAL A 304 34.21 -11.69 4.46
N ASN A 305 33.72 -10.88 3.53
CA ASN A 305 33.81 -11.15 2.09
C ASN A 305 35.25 -11.08 1.55
N LYS A 306 36.20 -10.58 2.35
CA LYS A 306 37.64 -10.58 2.03
C LYS A 306 38.34 -11.90 2.41
N LEU A 307 37.63 -12.81 3.05
CA LEU A 307 38.18 -14.09 3.47
C LEU A 307 38.01 -15.14 2.37
N ASP A 308 39.05 -15.94 2.09
CA ASP A 308 38.95 -17.01 1.11
C ASP A 308 37.92 -18.07 1.52
N ASN A 309 37.17 -18.60 0.54
CA ASN A 309 36.10 -19.57 0.72
C ASN A 309 34.95 -19.10 1.59
N VAL A 310 34.78 -17.78 1.73
CA VAL A 310 33.60 -17.14 2.36
C VAL A 310 32.92 -16.28 1.31
N TYR A 311 31.64 -16.51 1.12
CA TYR A 311 30.80 -15.80 0.13
C TYR A 311 29.67 -15.14 0.88
N LEU A 312 29.64 -13.82 0.91
CA LEU A 312 28.58 -13.03 1.53
C LEU A 312 27.73 -12.37 0.45
N TYR A 313 26.43 -12.54 0.57
CA TYR A 313 25.43 -11.82 -0.21
C TYR A 313 24.48 -11.11 0.74
N ASP A 314 24.30 -9.83 0.58
CA ASP A 314 23.32 -9.05 1.32
C ASP A 314 22.00 -8.90 0.54
N VAL A 315 21.03 -8.21 1.14
CA VAL A 315 19.70 -8.01 0.55
C VAL A 315 19.76 -7.25 -0.79
N ASP A 316 20.73 -6.36 -0.98
CA ASP A 316 20.89 -5.58 -2.20
C ASP A 316 21.48 -6.42 -3.33
N ASP A 317 22.48 -7.25 -3.03
CA ASP A 317 23.05 -8.22 -3.98
C ASP A 317 21.98 -9.17 -4.52
N LEU A 318 21.20 -9.76 -3.60
CA LEU A 318 20.12 -10.68 -3.96
C LEU A 318 19.04 -9.99 -4.82
N SER A 319 18.77 -8.75 -4.53
CA SER A 319 17.74 -7.96 -5.24
C SER A 319 18.17 -7.60 -6.65
N GLN A 320 19.45 -7.32 -6.89
CA GLN A 320 19.99 -7.10 -8.23
C GLN A 320 19.82 -8.35 -9.11
N ILE A 321 20.04 -9.54 -8.54
CA ILE A 321 19.86 -10.81 -9.25
C ILE A 321 18.39 -11.04 -9.60
N VAL A 322 17.47 -10.72 -8.67
CA VAL A 322 16.02 -10.78 -8.92
C VAL A 322 15.62 -9.83 -10.05
N ALA A 323 16.13 -8.60 -10.04
CA ALA A 323 15.79 -7.59 -11.04
C ALA A 323 16.15 -8.03 -12.47
N GLN A 324 17.25 -8.75 -12.66
CA GLN A 324 17.66 -9.30 -13.95
C GLN A 324 16.72 -10.40 -14.48
N SER A 325 15.95 -11.04 -13.60
CA SER A 325 15.03 -12.14 -13.98
C SER A 325 13.63 -11.66 -14.43
N VAL A 326 13.37 -10.36 -14.56
CA VAL A 326 12.03 -9.76 -14.59
C VAL A 326 11.55 -9.33 -16.00
N GLU A 327 12.24 -9.67 -17.10
CA GLU A 327 11.92 -9.17 -18.45
C GLU A 327 10.48 -9.43 -18.95
N GLY A 328 9.70 -10.34 -18.33
CA GLY A 328 8.31 -10.64 -18.73
C GLY A 328 7.19 -9.84 -18.05
N ARG A 329 7.48 -8.94 -17.10
CA ARG A 329 6.45 -8.36 -16.20
C ARG A 329 6.03 -6.93 -16.51
N ALA A 330 6.59 -6.29 -17.54
CA ALA A 330 6.29 -4.88 -17.84
C ALA A 330 4.81 -4.62 -18.14
N ALA A 331 4.13 -5.53 -18.83
CA ALA A 331 2.71 -5.40 -19.15
C ALA A 331 1.83 -5.49 -17.89
N GLU A 332 2.12 -6.42 -16.98
CA GLU A 332 1.37 -6.57 -15.72
C GLU A 332 1.65 -5.42 -14.76
N ALA A 333 2.88 -4.88 -14.75
CA ALA A 333 3.20 -3.68 -14.00
C ALA A 333 2.43 -2.46 -14.52
N ALA A 334 2.28 -2.31 -15.83
CA ALA A 334 1.48 -1.23 -16.44
C ALA A 334 -0.01 -1.35 -16.08
N ARG A 335 -0.58 -2.57 -16.08
CA ARG A 335 -1.96 -2.80 -15.63
C ARG A 335 -2.15 -2.47 -14.15
N ALA A 336 -1.21 -2.88 -13.32
CA ALA A 336 -1.22 -2.56 -11.89
C ALA A 336 -1.10 -1.05 -11.64
N GLU A 337 -0.29 -0.35 -12.43
CA GLU A 337 -0.14 1.11 -12.36
C GLU A 337 -1.45 1.82 -12.72
N ALA A 338 -2.18 1.37 -13.74
CA ALA A 338 -3.49 1.92 -14.10
C ALA A 338 -4.48 1.79 -12.93
N ILE A 339 -4.51 0.64 -12.24
CA ILE A 339 -5.36 0.45 -11.05
C ILE A 339 -4.98 1.44 -9.93
N VAL A 340 -3.67 1.65 -9.71
CA VAL A 340 -3.19 2.61 -8.69
C VAL A 340 -3.64 4.02 -9.02
N VAL A 341 -3.50 4.46 -10.27
CA VAL A 341 -3.89 5.80 -10.73
C VAL A 341 -5.39 6.00 -10.57
N ASP A 342 -6.23 5.06 -11.02
CA ASP A 342 -7.69 5.12 -10.89
C ASP A 342 -8.11 5.25 -9.43
N GLU A 343 -7.52 4.46 -8.55
CA GLU A 343 -7.84 4.47 -7.12
C GLU A 343 -7.35 5.76 -6.42
N ALA A 344 -6.21 6.32 -6.86
CA ALA A 344 -5.72 7.59 -6.35
C ALA A 344 -6.62 8.76 -6.76
N GLN A 345 -7.05 8.81 -8.01
CA GLN A 345 -8.03 9.80 -8.50
C GLN A 345 -9.35 9.73 -7.74
N ALA A 346 -9.86 8.50 -7.51
CA ALA A 346 -11.08 8.31 -6.73
C ALA A 346 -10.92 8.71 -5.25
N PHE A 347 -9.71 8.57 -4.68
CA PHE A 347 -9.42 9.07 -3.33
C PHE A 347 -9.32 10.60 -3.29
N GLU A 348 -8.74 11.20 -4.31
CA GLU A 348 -8.65 12.65 -4.44
C GLU A 348 -10.03 13.29 -4.56
N ALA A 349 -10.89 12.77 -5.44
CA ALA A 349 -12.27 13.21 -5.58
C ALA A 349 -13.03 13.16 -4.24
N TRP A 350 -12.89 12.06 -3.48
CA TRP A 350 -13.44 11.96 -2.13
C TRP A 350 -12.88 13.01 -1.17
N THR A 351 -11.58 13.31 -1.25
CA THR A 351 -10.92 14.31 -0.38
C THR A 351 -11.46 15.71 -0.66
N LEU A 352 -11.62 16.05 -1.94
CA LEU A 352 -12.17 17.33 -2.38
C LEU A 352 -13.64 17.49 -1.98
N GLU A 353 -14.45 16.46 -2.20
CA GLU A 353 -15.86 16.46 -1.76
C GLU A 353 -15.97 16.68 -0.24
N ARG A 354 -15.10 16.02 0.54
CA ARG A 354 -15.10 16.20 2.00
C ARG A 354 -14.66 17.60 2.44
N ALA A 355 -13.79 18.27 1.67
CA ALA A 355 -13.36 19.63 1.96
C ALA A 355 -14.52 20.64 1.83
N LEU A 356 -15.55 20.33 1.03
CA LEU A 356 -16.75 21.15 0.87
C LEU A 356 -17.76 20.98 2.03
N THR A 357 -17.66 19.89 2.79
CA THR A 357 -18.63 19.56 3.84
C THR A 357 -18.80 20.68 4.88
N PRO A 358 -17.75 21.32 5.42
CA PRO A 358 -17.92 22.40 6.38
C PRO A 358 -18.74 23.57 5.83
N THR A 359 -18.49 23.99 4.59
CA THR A 359 -19.22 25.07 3.92
C THR A 359 -20.68 24.70 3.70
N ILE A 360 -20.96 23.47 3.25
CA ILE A 360 -22.32 22.98 3.06
C ILE A 360 -23.10 22.94 4.39
N VAL A 361 -22.45 22.44 5.46
CA VAL A 361 -23.03 22.40 6.80
C VAL A 361 -23.29 23.80 7.34
N GLY A 362 -22.30 24.71 7.19
CA GLY A 362 -22.44 26.11 7.57
C GLY A 362 -23.59 26.81 6.87
N LEU A 363 -23.71 26.65 5.55
CA LEU A 363 -24.80 27.19 4.73
C LEU A 363 -26.16 26.68 5.19
N ARG A 364 -26.29 25.39 5.46
CA ARG A 364 -27.56 24.80 5.96
C ARG A 364 -27.90 25.32 7.35
N SER A 365 -26.93 25.36 8.26
CA SER A 365 -27.09 25.85 9.63
C SER A 365 -27.54 27.33 9.61
N ARG A 366 -26.89 28.18 8.81
CA ARG A 366 -27.22 29.60 8.69
C ARG A 366 -28.62 29.83 8.14
N THR A 367 -28.96 29.11 7.05
CA THR A 367 -30.31 29.21 6.45
C THR A 367 -31.38 28.76 7.44
N ARG A 368 -31.16 27.64 8.13
CA ARG A 368 -32.08 27.14 9.16
C ARG A 368 -32.26 28.13 10.30
N SER A 369 -31.18 28.76 10.78
CA SER A 369 -31.23 29.77 11.84
C SER A 369 -32.05 30.98 11.45
N ILE A 370 -31.92 31.47 10.22
CA ILE A 370 -32.69 32.60 9.71
C ILE A 370 -34.18 32.25 9.70
N LEU A 371 -34.54 31.09 9.13
CA LEU A 371 -35.95 30.65 9.06
C LEU A 371 -36.53 30.39 10.47
N ALA A 372 -35.76 29.80 11.37
CA ALA A 372 -36.19 29.57 12.74
C ALA A 372 -36.42 30.87 13.50
N ALA A 373 -35.57 31.89 13.33
CA ALA A 373 -35.74 33.19 13.96
C ALA A 373 -37.02 33.90 13.48
N GLU A 374 -37.36 33.80 12.19
CA GLU A 374 -38.58 34.38 11.66
C GLU A 374 -39.85 33.68 12.15
N VAL A 375 -39.80 32.35 12.27
CA VAL A 375 -40.90 31.58 12.86
C VAL A 375 -41.08 31.92 14.32
N GLU A 376 -40.01 32.01 15.10
CA GLU A 376 -40.07 32.38 16.53
C GLU A 376 -40.62 33.79 16.74
N ARG A 377 -40.20 34.75 15.89
CA ARG A 377 -40.78 36.13 15.86
C ARG A 377 -42.28 36.09 15.58
N SER A 378 -42.72 35.25 14.67
CA SER A 378 -44.13 35.08 14.32
C SER A 378 -44.93 34.44 15.46
N LEU A 379 -44.37 33.44 16.11
CA LEU A 379 -44.94 32.75 17.27
C LEU A 379 -45.04 33.65 18.51
N SER A 380 -44.10 34.59 18.68
CA SER A 380 -44.18 35.61 19.72
C SER A 380 -45.23 36.71 19.43
N GLY A 381 -45.66 36.84 18.17
CA GLY A 381 -46.61 37.82 17.71
C GLY A 381 -47.96 37.22 17.26
N LYS A 382 -48.20 37.27 15.94
CA LYS A 382 -49.49 36.91 15.32
C LYS A 382 -49.87 35.43 15.50
N LEU A 383 -48.90 34.54 15.60
CA LEU A 383 -49.10 33.09 15.72
C LEU A 383 -48.99 32.59 17.15
N ARG A 384 -49.04 33.46 18.18
CA ARG A 384 -48.92 33.08 19.61
C ARG A 384 -49.98 32.08 20.07
N HIS A 385 -51.10 31.96 19.40
CA HIS A 385 -52.22 31.09 19.71
C HIS A 385 -51.98 29.63 19.30
N LEU A 386 -50.92 29.33 18.51
CA LEU A 386 -50.60 27.98 18.07
C LEU A 386 -50.12 27.08 19.21
N GLY A 387 -50.70 25.89 19.27
CA GLY A 387 -50.35 24.87 20.23
C GLY A 387 -49.04 24.13 19.93
N PRO A 388 -48.61 23.16 20.76
CA PRO A 388 -47.37 22.43 20.59
C PRO A 388 -47.30 21.65 19.26
N ALA A 389 -48.42 21.09 18.80
CA ALA A 389 -48.45 20.30 17.56
C ALA A 389 -48.19 21.16 16.32
N GLU A 390 -48.84 22.35 16.24
CA GLU A 390 -48.65 23.31 15.16
C GLU A 390 -47.22 23.88 15.17
N ARG A 391 -46.63 24.14 16.35
CA ARG A 391 -45.24 24.58 16.48
C ARG A 391 -44.26 23.51 15.98
N GLN A 392 -44.54 22.25 16.27
CA GLN A 392 -43.74 21.12 15.74
C GLN A 392 -43.87 21.01 14.22
N ALA A 393 -45.08 21.22 13.65
CA ALA A 393 -45.30 21.25 12.19
C ALA A 393 -44.49 22.37 11.54
N LEU A 394 -44.42 23.58 12.15
CA LEU A 394 -43.60 24.69 11.66
C LEU A 394 -42.10 24.35 11.71
N ALA A 395 -41.61 23.65 12.74
CA ALA A 395 -40.22 23.20 12.81
C ALA A 395 -39.87 22.22 11.69
N LEU A 396 -40.78 21.27 11.39
CA LEU A 396 -40.61 20.34 10.26
C LEU A 396 -40.64 21.06 8.91
N MET A 397 -41.48 22.09 8.79
CA MET A 397 -41.56 22.96 7.59
C MET A 397 -40.24 23.71 7.37
N ILE A 398 -39.57 24.21 8.43
CA ILE A 398 -38.26 24.85 8.35
C ILE A 398 -37.23 23.87 7.77
N ASP A 399 -37.19 22.63 8.29
CA ASP A 399 -36.26 21.62 7.82
C ASP A 399 -36.53 21.24 6.34
N ALA A 400 -37.80 21.05 5.97
CA ALA A 400 -38.19 20.76 4.59
C ALA A 400 -37.88 21.93 3.63
N ALA A 401 -38.10 23.16 4.05
CA ALA A 401 -37.79 24.36 3.26
C ALA A 401 -36.28 24.51 3.08
N THR A 402 -35.50 24.36 4.16
CA THR A 402 -34.03 24.42 4.11
C THR A 402 -33.49 23.38 3.12
N ASN A 403 -33.96 22.14 3.20
CA ASN A 403 -33.55 21.08 2.31
C ASN A 403 -33.88 21.38 0.84
N LYS A 404 -35.09 21.83 0.56
CA LYS A 404 -35.50 22.16 -0.83
C LYS A 404 -34.75 23.36 -1.41
N LEU A 405 -34.55 24.42 -0.63
CA LEU A 405 -33.84 25.62 -1.08
C LEU A 405 -32.34 25.31 -1.35
N LEU A 406 -31.73 24.50 -0.52
CA LEU A 406 -30.30 24.24 -0.61
C LEU A 406 -29.93 22.98 -1.41
N HIS A 407 -30.90 22.19 -1.85
CA HIS A 407 -30.66 20.97 -2.64
C HIS A 407 -29.81 21.26 -3.89
N VAL A 408 -30.29 22.17 -4.75
CA VAL A 408 -29.60 22.50 -6.01
C VAL A 408 -28.23 23.14 -5.77
N PRO A 409 -28.07 24.18 -4.93
CA PRO A 409 -26.77 24.76 -4.64
C PRO A 409 -25.75 23.75 -4.09
N THR A 410 -26.12 22.92 -3.12
CA THR A 410 -25.21 21.95 -2.51
C THR A 410 -24.85 20.81 -3.46
N THR A 411 -25.78 20.34 -4.29
CA THR A 411 -25.52 19.32 -5.32
C THR A 411 -24.56 19.86 -6.39
N ARG A 412 -24.75 21.09 -6.85
CA ARG A 412 -23.84 21.73 -7.81
C ARG A 412 -22.46 21.94 -7.23
N LEU A 413 -22.37 22.41 -5.98
CA LEU A 413 -21.08 22.60 -5.31
C LEU A 413 -20.31 21.28 -5.21
N ARG A 414 -20.98 20.18 -4.86
CA ARG A 414 -20.36 18.83 -4.85
C ARG A 414 -19.92 18.38 -6.25
N ALA A 415 -20.73 18.62 -7.27
CA ALA A 415 -20.37 18.28 -8.65
C ALA A 415 -19.14 19.05 -9.15
N MET A 416 -18.86 20.21 -8.56
CA MET A 416 -17.69 21.05 -8.87
C MET A 416 -16.47 20.72 -8.02
N ALA A 417 -16.48 19.68 -7.20
CA ALA A 417 -15.40 19.36 -6.25
C ALA A 417 -14.00 19.25 -6.91
N GLY A 418 -13.91 18.91 -8.20
CA GLY A 418 -12.67 18.88 -8.97
C GLY A 418 -12.41 20.12 -9.85
N ASP A 419 -13.29 21.11 -9.86
CA ASP A 419 -13.12 22.33 -10.67
C ASP A 419 -12.20 23.32 -9.90
N PRO A 420 -11.16 23.88 -10.55
CA PRO A 420 -10.31 24.91 -9.92
C PRO A 420 -11.07 26.10 -9.34
N ARG A 421 -12.23 26.43 -9.92
CA ARG A 421 -13.09 27.55 -9.47
C ARG A 421 -13.91 27.24 -8.23
N VAL A 422 -13.88 26.00 -7.71
CA VAL A 422 -14.67 25.63 -6.53
C VAL A 422 -14.27 26.45 -5.31
N ALA A 423 -13.00 26.82 -5.18
CA ALA A 423 -12.50 27.67 -4.09
C ALA A 423 -13.18 29.04 -4.10
N GLU A 424 -13.26 29.69 -5.26
CA GLU A 424 -13.93 30.99 -5.44
C GLU A 424 -15.42 30.92 -5.06
N HIS A 425 -16.09 29.83 -5.42
CA HIS A 425 -17.49 29.63 -5.05
C HIS A 425 -17.67 29.37 -3.55
N VAL A 426 -16.74 28.64 -2.93
CA VAL A 426 -16.73 28.43 -1.48
C VAL A 426 -16.54 29.74 -0.73
N ASP A 427 -15.56 30.55 -1.15
CA ASP A 427 -15.28 31.84 -0.53
C ASP A 427 -16.44 32.81 -0.71
N SER A 428 -17.04 32.87 -1.91
CA SER A 428 -18.25 33.68 -2.18
C SER A 428 -19.43 33.22 -1.30
N LEU A 429 -19.66 31.92 -1.14
CA LEU A 429 -20.75 31.43 -0.28
C LEU A 429 -20.49 31.77 1.19
N ARG A 430 -19.23 31.70 1.66
CA ARG A 430 -18.88 32.08 3.02
C ARG A 430 -19.12 33.55 3.28
N GLU A 431 -18.66 34.40 2.36
CA GLU A 431 -18.88 35.85 2.44
C GLU A 431 -20.34 36.23 2.38
N LEU A 432 -21.10 35.74 1.37
CA LEU A 432 -22.51 36.13 1.14
C LEU A 432 -23.47 35.63 2.22
N PHE A 433 -23.16 34.51 2.88
CA PHE A 433 -24.02 33.93 3.91
C PHE A 433 -23.47 34.12 5.32
N ASP A 434 -22.34 34.84 5.49
CA ASP A 434 -21.71 35.08 6.77
C ASP A 434 -21.45 33.74 7.53
N ILE A 435 -20.76 32.83 6.83
CA ILE A 435 -20.41 31.51 7.35
C ILE A 435 -19.03 31.58 7.96
N ASP A 436 -18.93 31.60 9.28
CA ASP A 436 -17.69 31.60 10.02
C ASP A 436 -16.88 30.32 9.80
N ASP A 437 -15.53 30.43 9.85
CA ASP A 437 -14.60 29.29 9.87
C ASP A 437 -14.60 28.52 11.20
N ALA A 438 -15.53 28.83 12.11
CA ALA A 438 -15.61 28.17 13.41
C ALA A 438 -15.84 26.65 13.25
N PRO A 439 -15.15 25.81 14.01
CA PRO A 439 -15.35 24.38 14.01
C PRO A 439 -16.82 24.10 14.41
N ILE A 440 -17.59 23.58 13.48
CA ILE A 440 -18.99 23.19 13.70
C ILE A 440 -18.98 22.09 14.76
N ASP A 441 -19.83 22.23 15.79
CA ASP A 441 -20.01 21.22 16.82
C ASP A 441 -20.15 19.84 16.17
N SER A 442 -19.30 18.92 16.61
CA SER A 442 -19.20 17.56 16.05
C SER A 442 -20.52 16.79 16.09
N GLY A 443 -21.43 17.13 17.05
CA GLY A 443 -22.77 16.57 17.14
C GLY A 443 -23.70 17.03 16.02
N VAL A 444 -23.65 18.32 15.66
CA VAL A 444 -24.46 18.90 14.58
C VAL A 444 -23.97 18.42 13.20
N ALA A 445 -22.64 18.39 13.01
CA ALA A 445 -22.04 17.87 11.78
C ALA A 445 -22.40 16.39 11.52
N ARG A 446 -22.45 15.59 12.60
CA ARG A 446 -22.81 14.17 12.53
C ARG A 446 -24.30 13.96 12.22
N ALA A 447 -25.18 14.70 12.84
CA ALA A 447 -26.62 14.61 12.62
C ALA A 447 -27.01 14.99 11.17
N ILE A 448 -26.33 16.01 10.61
CA ILE A 448 -26.53 16.42 9.21
C ILE A 448 -25.99 15.35 8.25
N ALA A 449 -24.83 14.78 8.50
CA ALA A 449 -24.24 13.70 7.69
C ALA A 449 -25.11 12.42 7.71
N GLU A 450 -25.72 12.09 8.85
CA GLU A 450 -26.63 10.94 8.99
C GLU A 450 -27.97 11.19 8.28
N GLY A 451 -28.47 12.43 8.27
CA GLY A 451 -29.64 12.85 7.47
C GLY A 451 -29.38 12.74 5.97
N GLU A 452 -28.23 13.18 5.50
CA GLU A 452 -27.84 13.12 4.08
C GLU A 452 -27.67 11.68 3.56
N LEU A 453 -27.23 10.74 4.42
CA LEU A 453 -27.16 9.32 4.06
C LEU A 453 -28.54 8.69 3.89
N ARG A 454 -29.56 9.17 4.60
CA ARG A 454 -30.95 8.73 4.44
C ARG A 454 -31.56 9.28 3.15
N ASP A 455 -31.37 10.56 2.86
CA ASP A 455 -31.87 11.21 1.64
C ASP A 455 -31.22 10.60 0.37
N ALA A 456 -29.92 10.31 0.39
CA ALA A 456 -29.21 9.65 -0.71
C ALA A 456 -29.61 8.18 -0.91
N ALA A 457 -30.13 7.52 0.12
CA ALA A 457 -30.64 6.15 0.04
C ALA A 457 -32.06 6.11 -0.52
N ASP A 458 -32.87 7.15 -0.25
CA ASP A 458 -34.24 7.25 -0.73
C ASP A 458 -34.32 7.69 -2.21
N ASP A 459 -33.38 8.55 -2.64
CA ASP A 459 -33.26 8.98 -4.05
C ASP A 459 -32.87 7.84 -5.01
N ARG A 460 -32.19 6.79 -4.51
CA ARG A 460 -31.89 5.57 -5.28
C ARG A 460 -33.04 4.58 -5.38
N ARG A 461 -34.16 4.82 -4.70
CA ARG A 461 -35.33 3.92 -4.67
C ARG A 461 -36.48 4.33 -5.60
N THR A 462 -36.39 5.45 -6.28
CA THR A 462 -37.39 5.85 -7.29
C THR A 462 -36.92 5.46 -8.69
N PRO A 463 -37.41 4.34 -9.27
CA PRO A 463 -37.26 4.11 -10.70
C PRO A 463 -38.17 5.08 -11.43
N VAL A 464 -37.60 5.89 -12.31
CA VAL A 464 -38.36 6.69 -13.29
C VAL A 464 -39.11 5.72 -14.20
N SER A 465 -40.37 5.46 -13.88
CA SER A 465 -41.32 4.78 -14.75
C SER A 465 -41.75 5.75 -15.83
N ALA A 466 -41.16 5.65 -17.01
CA ALA A 466 -41.70 6.25 -18.22
C ALA A 466 -43.03 5.55 -18.58
N ARG A 467 -44.13 6.17 -18.21
CA ARG A 467 -45.45 5.81 -18.77
C ARG A 467 -45.65 6.59 -20.06
N GLY A 468 -45.49 5.92 -21.19
CA GLY A 468 -46.11 6.30 -22.44
C GLY A 468 -47.61 6.04 -22.36
N ALA A 469 -48.38 7.05 -22.72
CA ALA A 469 -49.83 6.95 -22.82
C ALA A 469 -50.23 6.27 -24.13
N GLU A 470 -51.05 5.21 -24.05
CA GLU A 470 -51.91 4.76 -25.15
C GLU A 470 -53.37 4.82 -24.74
N PRO A 471 -54.30 5.12 -25.70
CA PRO A 471 -55.73 5.36 -25.42
C PRO A 471 -56.54 4.05 -25.39
N PRO A 472 -57.79 4.08 -24.88
CA PRO A 472 -58.56 2.87 -24.62
C PRO A 472 -59.33 2.38 -25.85
N ALA A 473 -59.34 1.05 -26.05
CA ALA A 473 -60.25 0.37 -26.96
C ALA A 473 -61.18 -0.59 -26.19
N SER A 474 -62.40 -0.52 -26.55
CA SER A 474 -63.61 -1.14 -26.03
C SER A 474 -63.75 -2.64 -26.38
N GLY A 475 -64.40 -3.38 -25.49
CA GLY A 475 -65.41 -4.38 -25.87
C GLY A 475 -65.05 -5.83 -25.95
N ASP A 476 -65.53 -6.54 -25.00
CA ASP A 476 -66.54 -7.63 -24.97
C ASP A 476 -66.09 -9.09 -25.05
N ARG A 477 -66.46 -9.81 -24.00
CA ARG A 477 -67.01 -11.16 -23.80
C ARG A 477 -66.29 -12.43 -24.24
N SER A 478 -66.18 -13.26 -23.23
CA SER A 478 -66.57 -14.69 -23.16
C SER A 478 -65.62 -15.76 -23.69
N GLY A 479 -65.38 -16.75 -22.84
CA GLY A 479 -65.17 -18.13 -23.24
C GLY A 479 -63.98 -18.85 -22.64
N ASP A 480 -64.16 -19.47 -21.49
CA ASP A 480 -63.46 -20.64 -20.95
C ASP A 480 -63.88 -21.93 -21.75
N PRO A 481 -63.31 -23.13 -21.59
CA PRO A 481 -61.99 -23.59 -21.12
C PRO A 481 -61.36 -24.72 -21.96
N ALA A 482 -60.22 -25.18 -21.52
CA ALA A 482 -59.76 -26.56 -21.52
C ALA A 482 -58.87 -27.12 -22.66
N LEU A 483 -57.86 -27.82 -22.19
CA LEU A 483 -57.30 -29.08 -22.62
C LEU A 483 -55.96 -29.12 -23.38
N ARG A 484 -54.95 -29.56 -22.61
CA ARG A 484 -54.11 -30.76 -22.84
C ARG A 484 -52.95 -30.73 -23.86
N GLN A 485 -51.82 -30.99 -23.31
CA GLN A 485 -50.88 -32.10 -23.59
C GLN A 485 -49.86 -31.96 -24.72
N ALA A 486 -48.68 -32.27 -24.25
CA ALA A 486 -47.67 -33.16 -24.83
C ALA A 486 -46.68 -32.61 -25.85
N GLY A 487 -45.39 -32.75 -25.48
CA GLY A 487 -44.19 -32.73 -26.31
C GLY A 487 -44.18 -33.83 -27.39
N PRO A 488 -43.10 -34.21 -28.03
CA PRO A 488 -41.70 -34.25 -27.57
C PRO A 488 -40.65 -33.83 -28.62
N ARG A 489 -39.38 -33.89 -28.22
CA ARG A 489 -38.17 -34.06 -29.08
C ARG A 489 -38.25 -35.32 -29.94
N PRO A 490 -37.37 -35.68 -30.92
CA PRO A 490 -35.97 -35.27 -31.18
C PRO A 490 -35.52 -35.37 -32.67
N HIS A 491 -34.16 -35.45 -32.86
CA HIS A 491 -33.32 -35.92 -33.98
C HIS A 491 -32.97 -34.87 -35.02
N ALA A 492 -31.70 -34.62 -35.26
CA ALA A 492 -30.50 -35.38 -35.70
C ALA A 492 -30.31 -35.38 -37.22
N ALA A 493 -29.06 -35.21 -37.57
CA ALA A 493 -28.34 -35.75 -38.71
C ALA A 493 -28.13 -34.88 -39.97
N GLU A 494 -26.82 -34.72 -40.23
CA GLU A 494 -26.14 -35.05 -41.50
C GLU A 494 -26.44 -34.11 -42.71
N ASP A 495 -25.59 -33.80 -43.62
CA ASP A 495 -24.31 -34.34 -44.09
C ASP A 495 -23.75 -33.44 -45.21
N ASN A 496 -22.45 -33.58 -45.50
CA ASN A 496 -21.76 -33.42 -46.79
C ASN A 496 -21.74 -32.08 -47.52
N GLY A 497 -20.66 -31.63 -48.07
CA GLY A 497 -19.48 -32.20 -48.61
C GLY A 497 -18.76 -31.27 -49.55
N HIS A 498 -17.50 -31.45 -49.58
CA HIS A 498 -16.56 -31.50 -50.70
C HIS A 498 -16.10 -30.25 -51.55
N TYR A 499 -14.80 -30.28 -51.68
CA TYR A 499 -13.87 -29.86 -52.75
C TYR A 499 -13.29 -28.44 -52.64
N ALA A 500 -11.97 -28.17 -52.82
CA ALA A 500 -10.90 -28.86 -53.49
C ALA A 500 -9.50 -28.36 -53.06
N ARG A 501 -8.52 -29.21 -53.28
CA ARG A 501 -7.04 -29.08 -53.20
C ARG A 501 -6.43 -27.96 -54.06
N GLN A 502 -5.41 -27.29 -53.59
CA GLN A 502 -3.91 -27.37 -53.53
C GLN A 502 -3.25 -26.44 -54.55
N PRO A 503 -1.94 -26.18 -54.59
CA PRO A 503 -0.84 -26.37 -53.65
C PRO A 503 0.17 -25.19 -53.53
N GLY A 504 1.09 -25.27 -52.58
CA GLY A 504 2.47 -24.81 -52.77
C GLY A 504 2.98 -23.66 -51.91
N GLY A 505 3.81 -23.98 -50.95
CA GLY A 505 4.66 -23.04 -50.25
C GLY A 505 5.22 -23.64 -48.96
N ARG A 506 6.40 -24.24 -49.04
CA ARG A 506 7.14 -24.69 -47.85
C ARG A 506 7.51 -23.49 -46.98
N PRO A 507 7.30 -23.49 -45.68
CA PRO A 507 7.98 -22.60 -44.78
C PRO A 507 9.38 -23.14 -44.47
N GLN A 508 10.35 -22.27 -44.57
CA GLN A 508 11.71 -22.45 -44.10
C GLN A 508 11.71 -22.67 -42.57
N SER A 509 12.53 -23.62 -42.18
CA SER A 509 12.89 -23.95 -40.81
C SER A 509 13.34 -22.71 -40.03
N CYS A 510 12.59 -22.31 -38.99
CA CYS A 510 13.13 -21.53 -37.89
C CYS A 510 13.88 -22.50 -36.97
N GLU A 511 15.19 -22.43 -37.03
CA GLU A 511 16.08 -23.01 -36.04
C GLU A 511 15.75 -22.42 -34.66
N ALA A 512 15.50 -23.32 -33.74
CA ALA A 512 15.41 -23.02 -32.32
C ALA A 512 16.77 -22.53 -31.85
N SER A 513 16.92 -21.21 -31.65
CA SER A 513 18.00 -20.66 -30.83
C SER A 513 17.83 -21.12 -29.41
N VAL A 514 18.52 -22.17 -29.06
CA VAL A 514 18.83 -22.54 -27.68
C VAL A 514 19.65 -21.39 -27.11
N MET A 515 19.03 -20.56 -26.25
CA MET A 515 19.78 -19.58 -25.47
C MET A 515 20.80 -20.32 -24.62
N ALA A 516 22.05 -20.11 -24.95
CA ALA A 516 23.18 -20.53 -24.16
C ALA A 516 23.04 -19.89 -22.76
N VAL A 517 22.90 -20.75 -21.76
CA VAL A 517 23.03 -20.39 -20.35
C VAL A 517 24.38 -19.71 -20.17
N ALA A 518 24.36 -18.44 -19.76
CA ALA A 518 25.57 -17.67 -19.53
C ALA A 518 26.49 -18.42 -18.57
N ASN A 519 27.74 -18.57 -19.00
CA ASN A 519 28.82 -19.21 -18.25
C ASN A 519 28.94 -18.58 -16.86
N PRO A 520 28.85 -19.36 -15.75
CA PRO A 520 28.92 -18.83 -14.38
C PRO A 520 30.20 -18.04 -14.09
N ALA A 521 31.28 -18.26 -14.82
CA ALA A 521 32.52 -17.47 -14.75
C ALA A 521 32.36 -16.01 -15.21
N ALA A 522 31.35 -15.68 -16.01
CA ALA A 522 31.07 -14.32 -16.44
C ALA A 522 30.34 -13.49 -15.36
N VAL A 523 29.48 -14.12 -14.58
CA VAL A 523 28.77 -13.47 -13.45
C VAL A 523 29.73 -13.11 -12.33
N VAL A 524 30.71 -13.98 -12.06
CA VAL A 524 31.77 -13.73 -11.07
C VAL A 524 32.68 -12.57 -11.49
N ARG A 525 32.92 -12.35 -12.80
CA ARG A 525 33.70 -11.21 -13.31
C ARG A 525 32.95 -9.87 -13.27
N ALA A 526 31.64 -9.88 -13.45
CA ALA A 526 30.83 -8.66 -13.39
C ALA A 526 30.69 -8.11 -11.95
N ALA A 527 30.83 -8.98 -10.92
CA ALA A 527 30.79 -8.61 -9.52
C ALA A 527 32.15 -8.14 -8.94
N GLY A 528 33.17 -7.88 -9.80
CA GLY A 528 34.44 -7.32 -9.34
C GLY A 528 35.39 -8.29 -8.61
N LEU A 529 35.12 -9.59 -8.63
CA LEU A 529 35.99 -10.59 -8.07
C LEU A 529 37.17 -10.86 -9.02
N LYS A 530 38.30 -10.19 -8.75
CA LYS A 530 39.59 -10.54 -9.37
C LYS A 530 39.97 -11.95 -8.96
N GLY A 531 39.97 -12.86 -9.93
CA GLY A 531 40.56 -14.16 -9.76
C GLY A 531 42.11 -14.03 -9.67
N ALA A 532 42.67 -14.63 -8.68
CA ALA A 532 44.03 -15.15 -8.71
C ALA A 532 43.95 -16.67 -8.73
#